data_221cfc20e86b7c088f605198ea60fcda
#
_entry.id   221cfc20e86b7c088f605198ea60fcda
#
_cell.length_a   1.000
_cell.length_b   1.000
_cell.length_c   1.000
_cell.angle_alpha   90.00
_cell.angle_beta   90.00
_cell.angle_gamma   90.00
#
_symmetry.space_group_name_H-M   'P 1'
#
loop_
_entity.id
_entity.type
_entity.pdbx_description
1 polymer ?
#
loop_
_entity_poly.entity_id
_entity_poly.type
_entity_poly.pdbx_seq_one_letter_code
_entity_poly.pdbx_strand_id
1 'polypeptide(L)'
;MNNGFSKNDFKSFFLNYFHTVVRFAVAYLQDESECQDIAQETFIRLYQSWPSIETEEQARSFMYTTARNLCISRIRHQTIEEQFVLTELEKMNPNEPDENFYSEVTYQETLRLLRRAIDVLPQQSRQIILLGLSGKNNNEVAEMLGISVNTVKTLKKGAYKSLRNSLGDLPEEMFFLLLVVLVSA
;
A
#
# COMPACT_ATOMS: atom_id res chain seq x y z
N MET A 1 -25.91 17.07 -13.82
CA MET A 1 -24.58 17.70 -13.70
C MET A 1 -23.61 16.58 -13.34
N ASN A 2 -22.89 16.06 -14.33
CA ASN A 2 -21.92 14.96 -14.11
C ASN A 2 -20.69 15.51 -13.38
N ASN A 3 -20.63 15.33 -12.08
CA ASN A 3 -19.38 15.39 -11.33
C ASN A 3 -18.62 14.06 -11.47
N GLY A 4 -18.40 13.60 -12.70
CA GLY A 4 -17.51 12.49 -12.96
C GLY A 4 -16.08 12.89 -12.57
N PHE A 5 -15.34 11.95 -12.01
CA PHE A 5 -13.91 12.09 -11.74
C PHE A 5 -13.21 12.69 -12.97
N SER A 6 -12.51 13.82 -12.79
CA SER A 6 -11.84 14.52 -13.89
C SER A 6 -10.55 13.80 -14.29
N LYS A 7 -9.98 14.15 -15.46
CA LYS A 7 -8.65 13.62 -15.84
C LYS A 7 -7.54 13.97 -14.83
N ASN A 8 -7.69 15.09 -14.11
CA ASN A 8 -6.76 15.48 -13.05
C ASN A 8 -6.87 14.55 -11.84
N ASP A 9 -8.07 14.03 -11.56
CA ASP A 9 -8.31 13.09 -10.48
C ASP A 9 -7.65 11.74 -10.79
N PHE A 10 -7.67 11.29 -12.06
CA PHE A 10 -6.94 10.09 -12.47
C PHE A 10 -5.43 10.20 -12.23
N LYS A 11 -4.81 11.32 -12.60
CA LYS A 11 -3.38 11.54 -12.36
C LYS A 11 -3.04 11.46 -10.86
N SER A 12 -3.86 12.11 -10.04
CA SER A 12 -3.69 12.07 -8.58
C SER A 12 -3.88 10.66 -8.04
N PHE A 13 -4.90 9.95 -8.53
CA PHE A 13 -5.17 8.56 -8.16
C PHE A 13 -4.00 7.64 -8.56
N PHE A 14 -3.51 7.75 -9.80
CA PHE A 14 -2.36 7.02 -10.29
C PHE A 14 -1.13 7.21 -9.40
N LEU A 15 -0.74 8.46 -9.12
CA LEU A 15 0.42 8.78 -8.30
C LEU A 15 0.29 8.23 -6.85
N ASN A 16 -0.93 8.20 -6.32
CA ASN A 16 -1.20 7.72 -4.97
C ASN A 16 -1.24 6.20 -4.85
N TYR A 17 -1.60 5.48 -5.92
CA TYR A 17 -1.92 4.07 -5.84
C TYR A 17 -0.99 3.16 -6.65
N PHE A 18 -0.17 3.67 -7.58
CA PHE A 18 0.67 2.84 -8.44
C PHE A 18 1.56 1.89 -7.63
N HIS A 19 2.34 2.42 -6.69
CA HIS A 19 3.19 1.59 -5.84
C HIS A 19 2.41 0.66 -4.90
N THR A 20 1.20 1.04 -4.51
CA THR A 20 0.30 0.19 -3.72
C THR A 20 -0.11 -1.04 -4.52
N VAL A 21 -0.43 -0.88 -5.80
CA VAL A 21 -0.76 -2.01 -6.70
C VAL A 21 0.45 -2.89 -6.97
N VAL A 22 1.64 -2.32 -7.18
CA VAL A 22 2.87 -3.11 -7.31
C VAL A 22 3.07 -4.03 -6.11
N ARG A 23 2.92 -3.50 -4.88
CA ARG A 23 3.05 -4.29 -3.65
C ARG A 23 1.94 -5.31 -3.46
N PHE A 24 0.72 -4.96 -3.83
CA PHE A 24 -0.38 -5.92 -3.86
C PHE A 24 -0.03 -7.11 -4.77
N ALA A 25 0.55 -6.85 -5.94
CA ALA A 25 0.96 -7.91 -6.87
C ALA A 25 2.09 -8.79 -6.31
N VAL A 26 2.99 -8.26 -5.46
CA VAL A 26 4.04 -9.03 -4.77
C VAL A 26 3.48 -10.16 -3.88
N ALA A 27 2.26 -9.99 -3.34
CA ALA A 27 1.60 -11.06 -2.59
C ALA A 27 1.22 -12.29 -3.47
N TYR A 28 1.20 -12.12 -4.79
CA TYR A 28 0.85 -13.15 -5.76
C TYR A 28 2.04 -13.61 -6.61
N LEU A 29 2.96 -12.71 -6.94
CA LEU A 29 4.06 -12.92 -7.89
C LEU A 29 5.38 -12.61 -7.21
N GLN A 30 6.42 -13.41 -7.53
CA GLN A 30 7.75 -13.23 -6.94
C GLN A 30 8.64 -12.26 -7.71
N ASP A 31 8.36 -12.07 -9.02
CA ASP A 31 9.16 -11.22 -9.89
C ASP A 31 8.66 -9.77 -9.84
N GLU A 32 9.55 -8.86 -9.46
CA GLU A 32 9.22 -7.43 -9.32
C GLU A 32 8.85 -6.77 -10.67
N SER A 33 9.48 -7.21 -11.77
CA SER A 33 9.16 -6.70 -13.10
C SER A 33 7.74 -7.08 -13.51
N GLU A 34 7.34 -8.31 -13.24
CA GLU A 34 5.96 -8.77 -13.47
C GLU A 34 4.96 -7.99 -12.61
N CYS A 35 5.29 -7.70 -11.35
CA CYS A 35 4.43 -6.88 -10.48
C CYS A 35 4.25 -5.46 -11.02
N GLN A 36 5.29 -4.86 -11.60
CA GLN A 36 5.22 -3.57 -12.26
C GLN A 36 4.35 -3.62 -13.52
N ASP A 37 4.47 -4.67 -14.33
CA ASP A 37 3.63 -4.87 -15.52
C ASP A 37 2.15 -5.03 -15.14
N ILE A 38 1.85 -5.79 -14.09
CA ILE A 38 0.50 -5.91 -13.55
C ILE A 38 -0.06 -4.55 -13.13
N ALA A 39 0.74 -3.75 -12.44
CA ALA A 39 0.32 -2.41 -12.03
C ALA A 39 0.05 -1.51 -13.25
N GLN A 40 0.94 -1.50 -14.24
CA GLN A 40 0.75 -0.73 -15.48
C GLN A 40 -0.54 -1.13 -16.20
N GLU A 41 -0.73 -2.43 -16.44
CA GLU A 41 -1.92 -2.94 -17.12
C GLU A 41 -3.20 -2.64 -16.34
N THR A 42 -3.15 -2.73 -15.01
CA THR A 42 -4.26 -2.36 -14.12
C THR A 42 -4.67 -0.90 -14.35
N PHE A 43 -3.71 0.00 -14.38
CA PHE A 43 -3.99 1.43 -14.58
C PHE A 43 -4.39 1.78 -16.01
N ILE A 44 -3.92 1.04 -17.02
CA ILE A 44 -4.42 1.18 -18.39
C ILE A 44 -5.91 0.85 -18.45
N ARG A 45 -6.33 -0.28 -17.89
CA ARG A 45 -7.74 -0.69 -17.85
C ARG A 45 -8.60 0.26 -17.02
N LEU A 46 -8.08 0.71 -15.88
CA LEU A 46 -8.76 1.71 -15.05
C LEU A 46 -8.96 3.03 -15.81
N TYR A 47 -7.94 3.48 -16.55
CA TYR A 47 -8.04 4.70 -17.36
C TYR A 47 -9.10 4.59 -18.45
N GLN A 48 -9.19 3.45 -19.12
CA GLN A 48 -10.23 3.17 -20.11
C GLN A 48 -11.64 3.20 -19.51
N SER A 49 -11.78 2.74 -18.27
CA SER A 49 -13.04 2.71 -17.52
C SER A 49 -13.31 4.01 -16.75
N TRP A 50 -12.33 4.93 -16.67
CA TRP A 50 -12.41 6.14 -15.85
C TRP A 50 -13.63 7.02 -16.08
N PRO A 51 -14.12 7.20 -17.33
CA PRO A 51 -15.32 7.97 -17.58
C PRO A 51 -16.60 7.42 -16.93
N SER A 52 -16.62 6.14 -16.57
CA SER A 52 -17.76 5.48 -15.91
C SER A 52 -17.60 5.36 -14.39
N ILE A 53 -16.48 5.84 -13.83
CA ILE A 53 -16.19 5.80 -12.40
C ILE A 53 -16.67 7.09 -11.75
N GLU A 54 -17.51 6.97 -10.74
CA GLU A 54 -18.14 8.09 -10.06
C GLU A 54 -17.49 8.44 -8.72
N THR A 55 -16.86 7.45 -8.06
CA THR A 55 -16.28 7.62 -6.73
C THR A 55 -14.88 6.99 -6.62
N GLU A 56 -14.06 7.50 -5.68
CA GLU A 56 -12.75 6.92 -5.39
C GLU A 56 -12.87 5.46 -4.91
N GLU A 57 -13.95 5.13 -4.22
CA GLU A 57 -14.21 3.79 -3.75
C GLU A 57 -14.45 2.81 -4.91
N GLN A 58 -15.23 3.22 -5.92
CA GLN A 58 -15.40 2.45 -7.15
C GLN A 58 -14.06 2.29 -7.90
N ALA A 59 -13.25 3.35 -7.99
CA ALA A 59 -11.92 3.29 -8.59
C ALA A 59 -11.02 2.27 -7.87
N ARG A 60 -11.01 2.27 -6.54
CA ARG A 60 -10.24 1.32 -5.73
C ARG A 60 -10.72 -0.11 -5.92
N SER A 61 -12.02 -0.34 -5.84
CA SER A 61 -12.61 -1.67 -6.05
C SER A 61 -12.25 -2.22 -7.43
N PHE A 62 -12.42 -1.42 -8.49
CA PHE A 62 -12.05 -1.80 -9.85
C PHE A 62 -10.55 -2.12 -9.96
N MET A 63 -9.70 -1.27 -9.39
CA MET A 63 -8.24 -1.40 -9.42
C MET A 63 -7.78 -2.72 -8.78
N TYR A 64 -8.19 -3.00 -7.54
CA TYR A 64 -7.77 -4.21 -6.84
C TYR A 64 -8.31 -5.48 -7.49
N THR A 65 -9.57 -5.48 -7.92
CA THR A 65 -10.16 -6.61 -8.63
C THR A 65 -9.42 -6.88 -9.95
N THR A 66 -9.09 -5.84 -10.69
CA THR A 66 -8.33 -5.95 -11.94
C THR A 66 -6.92 -6.49 -11.69
N ALA A 67 -6.21 -5.93 -10.71
CA ALA A 67 -4.86 -6.38 -10.34
C ALA A 67 -4.86 -7.86 -9.95
N ARG A 68 -5.78 -8.28 -9.08
CA ARG A 68 -5.94 -9.69 -8.67
C ARG A 68 -6.16 -10.61 -9.88
N ASN A 69 -7.09 -10.25 -10.74
CA ASN A 69 -7.41 -11.07 -11.92
C ASN A 69 -6.22 -11.21 -12.87
N LEU A 70 -5.44 -10.14 -13.03
CA LEU A 70 -4.20 -10.16 -13.82
C LEU A 70 -3.14 -11.06 -13.18
N CYS A 71 -2.95 -10.98 -11.86
CA CYS A 71 -2.02 -11.85 -11.13
C CYS A 71 -2.41 -13.33 -11.29
N ILE A 72 -3.68 -13.68 -11.06
CA ILE A 72 -4.18 -15.04 -11.22
C ILE A 72 -3.99 -15.53 -12.66
N SER A 73 -4.28 -14.68 -13.66
CA SER A 73 -4.05 -15.01 -15.07
C SER A 73 -2.57 -15.28 -15.35
N ARG A 74 -1.67 -14.47 -14.82
CA ARG A 74 -0.22 -14.63 -14.97
C ARG A 74 0.26 -15.96 -14.38
N ILE A 75 -0.17 -16.29 -13.16
CA ILE A 75 0.18 -17.54 -12.49
C ILE A 75 -0.33 -18.74 -13.31
N ARG A 76 -1.57 -18.70 -13.80
CA ARG A 76 -2.12 -19.78 -14.64
C ARG A 76 -1.32 -19.99 -15.91
N HIS A 77 -0.85 -18.93 -16.56
CA HIS A 77 0.00 -19.04 -17.76
C HIS A 77 1.36 -19.65 -17.47
N GLN A 78 2.00 -19.28 -16.36
CA GLN A 78 3.27 -19.88 -15.93
C GLN A 78 3.11 -21.33 -15.53
N THR A 79 1.98 -21.72 -14.94
CA THR A 79 1.71 -23.09 -14.46
C THR A 79 1.37 -24.07 -15.58
N ILE A 80 1.00 -23.60 -16.77
CA ILE A 80 0.81 -24.48 -17.95
C ILE A 80 2.16 -25.13 -18.33
N GLU A 81 3.30 -24.53 -17.97
CA GLU A 81 4.64 -25.13 -18.15
C GLU A 81 5.02 -26.10 -17.01
N GLU A 82 4.36 -26.03 -15.83
CA GLU A 82 4.63 -26.90 -14.68
C GLU A 82 3.33 -27.55 -14.14
N GLN A 83 3.04 -28.75 -14.52
CA GLN A 83 1.77 -29.49 -14.29
C GLN A 83 1.34 -29.71 -12.83
N PHE A 84 2.00 -29.18 -11.80
CA PHE A 84 1.79 -29.60 -10.40
C PHE A 84 1.03 -28.60 -9.49
N VAL A 85 0.86 -27.34 -9.84
CA VAL A 85 0.25 -26.29 -9.00
C VAL A 85 -1.22 -26.01 -9.33
N LEU A 86 -1.78 -26.71 -10.33
CA LEU A 86 -3.13 -26.46 -10.86
C LEU A 86 -4.28 -26.62 -9.86
N THR A 87 -4.12 -27.49 -8.85
CA THR A 87 -5.26 -27.91 -8.00
C THR A 87 -5.76 -26.80 -7.06
N GLU A 88 -4.90 -25.90 -6.58
CA GLU A 88 -5.30 -24.78 -5.71
C GLU A 88 -5.78 -23.58 -6.55
N LEU A 89 -5.15 -23.35 -7.71
CA LEU A 89 -5.50 -22.24 -8.61
C LEU A 89 -6.83 -22.45 -9.34
N GLU A 90 -7.22 -23.73 -9.61
CA GLU A 90 -8.54 -24.06 -10.19
C GLU A 90 -9.68 -23.72 -9.23
N LYS A 91 -9.43 -23.72 -7.92
CA LYS A 91 -10.41 -23.32 -6.90
C LYS A 91 -10.58 -21.82 -6.79
N MET A 92 -9.62 -21.03 -7.27
CA MET A 92 -9.71 -19.57 -7.26
C MET A 92 -10.63 -19.10 -8.38
N ASN A 93 -11.88 -18.79 -8.04
CA ASN A 93 -12.79 -18.13 -8.98
C ASN A 93 -12.36 -16.68 -9.18
N PRO A 94 -11.99 -16.23 -10.40
CA PRO A 94 -11.59 -14.85 -10.63
C PRO A 94 -12.68 -13.83 -10.27
N ASN A 95 -13.94 -14.26 -10.31
CA ASN A 95 -15.10 -13.41 -10.08
C ASN A 95 -15.58 -13.39 -8.61
N GLU A 96 -15.02 -14.25 -7.76
CA GLU A 96 -15.35 -14.30 -6.32
C GLU A 96 -14.10 -14.00 -5.49
N PRO A 97 -13.99 -12.80 -4.92
CA PRO A 97 -12.92 -12.45 -3.99
C PRO A 97 -12.98 -13.33 -2.75
N ASP A 98 -11.85 -13.95 -2.41
CA ASP A 98 -11.71 -14.78 -1.21
C ASP A 98 -11.25 -13.93 0.01
N GLU A 99 -11.20 -14.56 1.19
CA GLU A 99 -10.74 -13.91 2.42
C GLU A 99 -9.31 -13.34 2.31
N ASN A 100 -8.43 -14.01 1.57
CA ASN A 100 -7.06 -13.57 1.35
C ASN A 100 -7.01 -12.27 0.53
N PHE A 101 -7.88 -12.12 -0.48
CA PHE A 101 -8.00 -10.89 -1.25
C PHE A 101 -8.40 -9.70 -0.37
N TYR A 102 -9.45 -9.86 0.45
CA TYR A 102 -9.89 -8.78 1.34
C TYR A 102 -8.86 -8.43 2.41
N SER A 103 -8.18 -9.44 2.95
CA SER A 103 -7.07 -9.25 3.88
C SER A 103 -5.93 -8.45 3.25
N GLU A 104 -5.52 -8.82 2.04
CA GLU A 104 -4.44 -8.13 1.32
C GLU A 104 -4.81 -6.70 0.95
N VAL A 105 -6.03 -6.47 0.46
CA VAL A 105 -6.53 -5.11 0.19
C VAL A 105 -6.51 -4.26 1.45
N THR A 106 -7.03 -4.78 2.57
CA THR A 106 -7.07 -4.07 3.85
C THR A 106 -5.66 -3.75 4.33
N TYR A 107 -4.74 -4.68 4.22
CA TYR A 107 -3.34 -4.51 4.57
C TYR A 107 -2.67 -3.41 3.74
N GLN A 108 -2.79 -3.44 2.41
CA GLN A 108 -2.19 -2.46 1.52
C GLN A 108 -2.79 -1.05 1.73
N GLU A 109 -4.11 -0.96 1.92
CA GLU A 109 -4.75 0.32 2.24
C GLU A 109 -4.28 0.89 3.58
N THR A 110 -4.09 0.04 4.59
CA THR A 110 -3.59 0.46 5.89
C THR A 110 -2.15 0.98 5.81
N LEU A 111 -1.27 0.28 5.08
CA LEU A 111 0.09 0.75 4.81
C LEU A 111 0.11 2.09 4.06
N ARG A 112 -0.77 2.25 3.07
CA ARG A 112 -0.91 3.49 2.31
C ARG A 112 -1.34 4.65 3.21
N LEU A 113 -2.33 4.44 4.07
CA LEU A 113 -2.78 5.44 5.03
C LEU A 113 -1.67 5.82 6.03
N LEU A 114 -0.93 4.84 6.52
CA LEU A 114 0.20 5.07 7.42
C LEU A 114 1.30 5.91 6.75
N ARG A 115 1.65 5.61 5.50
CA ARG A 115 2.62 6.43 4.75
C ARG A 115 2.16 7.86 4.61
N ARG A 116 0.92 8.07 4.18
CA ARG A 116 0.35 9.42 4.10
C ARG A 116 0.37 10.16 5.43
N ALA A 117 0.05 9.47 6.52
CA ALA A 117 0.11 10.06 7.85
C ALA A 117 1.54 10.46 8.24
N ILE A 118 2.55 9.68 7.87
CA ILE A 118 3.97 10.02 8.07
C ILE A 118 4.36 11.23 7.21
N ASP A 119 3.90 11.30 5.97
CA ASP A 119 4.25 12.38 5.03
C ASP A 119 3.71 13.75 5.46
N VAL A 120 2.59 13.79 6.16
CA VAL A 120 2.01 15.05 6.69
C VAL A 120 2.58 15.45 8.05
N LEU A 121 3.43 14.64 8.69
CA LEU A 121 4.13 15.05 9.91
C LEU A 121 5.03 16.24 9.65
N PRO A 122 5.23 17.13 10.64
CA PRO A 122 6.27 18.15 10.59
C PRO A 122 7.62 17.52 10.27
N GLN A 123 8.42 18.18 9.42
CA GLN A 123 9.67 17.64 8.86
C GLN A 123 10.57 16.96 9.88
N GLN A 124 10.79 17.61 11.02
CA GLN A 124 11.67 17.09 12.07
C GLN A 124 11.09 15.82 12.74
N SER A 125 9.77 15.81 12.99
CA SER A 125 9.08 14.62 13.52
C SER A 125 9.12 13.46 12.54
N ARG A 126 8.91 13.73 11.25
CA ARG A 126 9.00 12.73 10.18
C ARG A 126 10.41 12.11 10.12
N GLN A 127 11.46 12.93 10.13
CA GLN A 127 12.85 12.43 10.15
C GLN A 127 13.14 11.55 11.36
N ILE A 128 12.66 11.94 12.55
CA ILE A 128 12.82 11.15 13.79
C ILE A 128 12.13 9.77 13.64
N ILE A 129 10.92 9.75 13.09
CA ILE A 129 10.21 8.48 12.86
C ILE A 129 10.97 7.60 11.88
N LEU A 130 11.36 8.12 10.71
CA LEU A 130 12.05 7.35 9.67
C LEU A 130 13.41 6.81 10.16
N LEU A 131 14.20 7.62 10.87
CA LEU A 131 15.46 7.17 11.46
C LEU A 131 15.23 6.10 12.54
N GLY A 132 14.22 6.27 13.39
CA GLY A 132 13.87 5.26 14.39
C GLY A 132 13.43 3.94 13.76
N LEU A 133 12.70 3.99 12.67
CA LEU A 133 12.28 2.82 11.92
C LEU A 133 13.46 2.13 11.21
N SER A 134 14.49 2.88 10.78
CA SER A 134 15.74 2.31 10.25
C SER A 134 16.67 1.74 11.34
N GLY A 135 16.17 1.56 12.57
CA GLY A 135 16.88 0.92 13.67
C GLY A 135 17.76 1.88 14.50
N LYS A 136 17.73 3.20 14.23
CA LYS A 136 18.50 4.17 15.01
C LYS A 136 17.90 4.41 16.39
N ASN A 137 18.74 4.38 17.43
CA ASN A 137 18.31 4.72 18.77
C ASN A 137 18.21 6.24 18.98
N ASN A 138 17.61 6.68 20.09
CA ASN A 138 17.34 8.11 20.31
C ASN A 138 18.63 8.96 20.42
N ASN A 139 19.77 8.40 20.83
CA ASN A 139 21.03 9.12 20.93
C ASN A 139 21.61 9.35 19.52
N GLU A 140 21.62 8.32 18.69
CA GLU A 140 22.05 8.41 17.29
C GLU A 140 21.19 9.40 16.49
N VAL A 141 19.85 9.35 16.69
CA VAL A 141 18.93 10.31 16.06
C VAL A 141 19.21 11.74 16.52
N ALA A 142 19.47 11.94 17.81
CA ALA A 142 19.80 13.27 18.38
C ALA A 142 21.08 13.83 17.75
N GLU A 143 22.12 13.01 17.64
CA GLU A 143 23.39 13.36 17.02
C GLU A 143 23.22 13.69 15.53
N MET A 144 22.55 12.83 14.76
CA MET A 144 22.31 13.02 13.33
C MET A 144 21.52 14.28 13.01
N LEU A 145 20.58 14.67 13.87
CA LEU A 145 19.71 15.83 13.67
C LEU A 145 20.20 17.09 14.38
N GLY A 146 21.29 17.03 15.17
CA GLY A 146 21.83 18.15 15.91
C GLY A 146 20.90 18.69 17.02
N ILE A 147 20.11 17.81 17.66
CA ILE A 147 19.14 18.18 18.70
C ILE A 147 19.33 17.37 19.97
N SER A 148 18.71 17.78 21.07
CA SER A 148 18.81 17.04 22.33
C SER A 148 18.01 15.73 22.29
N VAL A 149 18.47 14.72 23.03
CA VAL A 149 17.74 13.43 23.20
C VAL A 149 16.35 13.67 23.79
N ASN A 150 16.18 14.67 24.67
CA ASN A 150 14.86 15.01 25.20
C ASN A 150 13.95 15.59 24.12
N THR A 151 14.47 16.37 23.19
CA THR A 151 13.74 16.88 22.02
C THR A 151 13.29 15.70 21.14
N VAL A 152 14.19 14.74 20.87
CA VAL A 152 13.84 13.52 20.10
C VAL A 152 12.69 12.78 20.78
N LYS A 153 12.76 12.51 22.08
CA LYS A 153 11.70 11.81 22.84
C LYS A 153 10.35 12.53 22.76
N THR A 154 10.37 13.85 22.92
CA THR A 154 9.14 14.68 22.91
C THR A 154 8.50 14.68 21.52
N LEU A 155 9.28 14.92 20.46
CA LEU A 155 8.80 14.93 19.08
C LEU A 155 8.34 13.53 18.62
N LYS A 156 9.06 12.49 19.00
CA LYS A 156 8.70 11.09 18.74
C LYS A 156 7.35 10.73 19.36
N LYS A 157 7.13 11.10 20.63
CA LYS A 157 5.85 10.90 21.33
C LYS A 157 4.70 11.64 20.65
N GLY A 158 4.92 12.90 20.25
CA GLY A 158 3.94 13.70 19.51
C GLY A 158 3.61 13.09 18.14
N ALA A 159 4.64 12.65 17.40
CA ALA A 159 4.48 12.00 16.12
C ALA A 159 3.65 10.70 16.23
N TYR A 160 3.96 9.81 17.16
CA TYR A 160 3.19 8.58 17.38
C TYR A 160 1.72 8.87 17.73
N LYS A 161 1.47 9.89 18.56
CA LYS A 161 0.09 10.31 18.86
C LYS A 161 -0.63 10.79 17.62
N SER A 162 0.02 11.57 16.76
CA SER A 162 -0.56 12.06 15.51
C SER A 162 -0.86 10.91 14.54
N LEU A 163 0.10 9.99 14.36
CA LEU A 163 -0.07 8.82 13.50
C LEU A 163 -1.23 7.93 13.98
N ARG A 164 -1.31 7.68 15.28
CA ARG A 164 -2.40 6.88 15.88
C ARG A 164 -3.76 7.52 15.64
N ASN A 165 -3.87 8.83 15.83
CA ASN A 165 -5.12 9.55 15.56
C ASN A 165 -5.54 9.48 14.07
N SER A 166 -4.57 9.39 13.15
CA SER A 166 -4.84 9.31 11.71
C SER A 166 -5.29 7.92 11.25
N LEU A 167 -4.98 6.88 12.01
CA LEU A 167 -5.27 5.48 11.68
C LEU A 167 -6.48 4.91 12.43
N GLY A 168 -7.10 5.70 13.32
CA GLY A 168 -8.25 5.25 14.12
C GLY A 168 -7.89 4.24 15.22
N ASP A 169 -8.84 3.36 15.56
CA ASP A 169 -8.73 2.42 16.69
C ASP A 169 -7.93 1.15 16.38
N LEU A 170 -6.81 1.27 15.67
CA LEU A 170 -5.90 0.13 15.49
C LEU A 170 -5.29 -0.30 16.83
N PRO A 171 -5.28 -1.61 17.15
CA PRO A 171 -4.54 -2.15 18.28
C PRO A 171 -3.08 -1.72 18.27
N GLU A 172 -2.51 -1.49 19.46
CA GLU A 172 -1.14 -0.95 19.58
C GLU A 172 -0.09 -1.86 18.93
N GLU A 173 -0.24 -3.17 19.10
CA GLU A 173 0.65 -4.17 18.51
C GLU A 173 0.60 -4.13 16.97
N MET A 174 -0.59 -3.99 16.41
CA MET A 174 -0.79 -3.89 14.95
C MET A 174 -0.20 -2.59 14.37
N PHE A 175 -0.33 -1.48 15.11
CA PHE A 175 0.26 -0.21 14.73
C PHE A 175 1.79 -0.30 14.64
N PHE A 176 2.45 -0.90 15.64
CA PHE A 176 3.91 -1.07 15.61
C PHE A 176 4.35 -2.06 14.53
N LEU A 177 3.62 -3.15 14.34
CA LEU A 177 3.90 -4.12 13.26
C LEU A 177 3.86 -3.45 11.89
N LEU A 178 2.84 -2.66 11.61
CA LEU A 178 2.69 -1.91 10.36
C LEU A 178 3.82 -0.91 10.15
N LEU A 179 4.27 -0.24 11.21
CA LEU A 179 5.42 0.67 11.15
C LEU A 179 6.70 -0.09 10.77
N VAL A 180 6.94 -1.27 11.34
CA VAL A 180 8.11 -2.10 11.02
C VAL A 180 8.06 -2.56 9.56
N VAL A 181 6.92 -3.07 9.12
CA VAL A 181 6.73 -3.54 7.74
C VAL A 181 6.91 -2.41 6.72
N LEU A 182 6.46 -1.20 7.05
CA LEU A 182 6.60 -0.04 6.17
C LEU A 182 8.06 0.27 5.80
N VAL A 183 9.00 -0.05 6.67
CA VAL A 183 10.44 0.22 6.47
C VAL A 183 11.16 -0.93 5.78
N SER A 184 10.65 -2.15 5.97
CA SER A 184 11.21 -3.35 5.34
C SER A 184 10.77 -3.52 3.89
N ALA A 185 9.85 -2.69 3.43
CA ALA A 185 9.22 -2.68 2.11
C ALA A 185 9.57 -1.42 1.33
#